data_9e742cd203e23134c44f25c807ff7f1b
#
_entry.id   9e742cd203e23134c44f25c807ff7f1b
#
_cell.length_a   1.000
_cell.length_b   1.000
_cell.length_c   1.000
_cell.angle_alpha   90.00
_cell.angle_beta   90.00
_cell.angle_gamma   90.00
#
_symmetry.space_group_name_H-M   'P 1'
#
loop_
_entity.id
_entity.type
_entity.pdbx_description
1 polymer ?
#
loop_
_entity_poly.entity_id
_entity_poly.type
_entity_poly.pdbx_seq_one_letter_code
_entity_poly.pdbx_strand_id
1 'polypeptide(L)'
;MVSLLIVVGSHNLRHFDLTLLPYALASIFSAAAVAYRYAVWLQRPPTKRYWQQGWRLFWQGGLVRNSVYLGRLLFDHFATQRFIGRRSHLRWVMHLCLSWGGMLAFAVTLPLVFGWIHFATRVDNLQVYQVFVLGVKVQEFALGTLSAFLVFNALNFSAVLVLVGIALSLHRRLTEPGALALQQFGNDVLPLLMLFAVAASGLGLTVSARWLHGHGFAFIALTHAATVTALLLYLPFGKFFHIFQRPAQLGVAFYKQAAQAGPQAQCGRCHESFASQMQVADLKQVLVELAFDYRLDGPVDHYQDICPPCRRKLLALNQARTLHGVGSWGTDPRPPTPDPCLPDPRPLSS
;
A
#
# COMPACT_ATOMS: atom_id res chain seq x y z
N MET A 1 10.63 -18.79 7.87
CA MET A 1 11.35 -18.37 6.63
C MET A 1 12.40 -17.30 6.91
N VAL A 2 12.06 -16.13 7.52
CA VAL A 2 13.04 -15.06 7.79
C VAL A 2 14.20 -15.56 8.67
N SER A 3 13.93 -16.27 9.76
CA SER A 3 14.96 -16.85 10.64
C SER A 3 15.92 -17.78 9.87
N LEU A 4 15.38 -18.61 8.98
CA LEU A 4 16.20 -19.49 8.12
C LEU A 4 17.09 -18.68 7.18
N LEU A 5 16.56 -17.62 6.59
CA LEU A 5 17.32 -16.72 5.72
C LEU A 5 18.43 -15.98 6.47
N ILE A 6 18.20 -15.62 7.75
CA ILE A 6 19.24 -15.05 8.61
C ILE A 6 20.37 -16.07 8.85
N VAL A 7 20.01 -17.28 9.26
CA VAL A 7 21.02 -18.34 9.55
C VAL A 7 21.82 -18.70 8.31
N VAL A 8 21.15 -18.98 7.20
CA VAL A 8 21.80 -19.37 5.95
C VAL A 8 22.65 -18.24 5.37
N GLY A 9 22.06 -17.03 5.28
CA GLY A 9 22.73 -15.88 4.66
C GLY A 9 23.89 -15.31 5.46
N SER A 10 23.90 -15.52 6.81
CA SER A 10 25.01 -15.14 7.71
C SER A 10 26.06 -16.26 7.89
N HIS A 11 26.03 -17.30 7.07
CA HIS A 11 26.92 -18.46 7.24
C HIS A 11 26.86 -19.08 8.63
N ASN A 12 25.68 -19.52 9.06
CA ASN A 12 25.44 -20.07 10.39
C ASN A 12 25.81 -19.08 11.52
N LEU A 13 25.37 -17.83 11.35
CA LEU A 13 25.59 -16.71 12.28
C LEU A 13 27.04 -16.26 12.46
N ARG A 14 27.99 -16.69 11.62
CA ARG A 14 29.39 -16.25 11.67
C ARG A 14 29.56 -14.75 11.39
N HIS A 15 28.69 -14.20 10.54
CA HIS A 15 28.70 -12.79 10.16
C HIS A 15 27.56 -12.00 10.81
N PHE A 16 26.93 -12.55 11.84
CA PHE A 16 25.85 -11.91 12.59
C PHE A 16 26.43 -11.19 13.81
N ASP A 17 26.17 -9.89 13.93
CA ASP A 17 26.58 -9.10 15.08
C ASP A 17 25.50 -9.21 16.18
N LEU A 18 25.90 -9.68 17.35
CA LEU A 18 24.98 -9.85 18.49
C LEU A 18 24.39 -8.53 18.99
N THR A 19 25.05 -7.41 18.76
CA THR A 19 24.50 -6.08 19.09
C THR A 19 23.25 -5.73 18.28
N LEU A 20 23.07 -6.38 17.12
CA LEU A 20 21.92 -6.22 16.25
C LEU A 20 20.76 -7.20 16.54
N LEU A 21 20.90 -8.04 17.57
CA LEU A 21 19.89 -9.04 17.96
C LEU A 21 18.49 -8.43 18.19
N PRO A 22 18.31 -7.28 18.86
CA PRO A 22 16.99 -6.65 19.03
C PRO A 22 16.32 -6.33 17.71
N TYR A 23 17.07 -5.84 16.73
CA TYR A 23 16.55 -5.54 15.38
C TYR A 23 16.14 -6.80 14.62
N ALA A 24 16.95 -7.87 14.72
CA ALA A 24 16.64 -9.14 14.08
C ALA A 24 15.36 -9.75 14.64
N LEU A 25 15.20 -9.77 15.98
CA LEU A 25 13.99 -10.25 16.64
C LEU A 25 12.76 -9.40 16.29
N ALA A 26 12.88 -8.08 16.31
CA ALA A 26 11.81 -7.17 15.91
C ALA A 26 11.42 -7.35 14.43
N SER A 27 12.39 -7.60 13.56
CA SER A 27 12.15 -7.87 12.12
C SER A 27 11.44 -9.20 11.92
N ILE A 28 11.81 -10.27 12.63
CA ILE A 28 11.14 -11.58 12.58
C ILE A 28 9.68 -11.44 13.06
N PHE A 29 9.47 -10.78 14.19
CA PHE A 29 8.13 -10.49 14.71
C PHE A 29 7.31 -9.69 13.70
N SER A 30 7.87 -8.60 13.18
CA SER A 30 7.21 -7.73 12.21
C SER A 30 6.81 -8.51 10.95
N ALA A 31 7.71 -9.33 10.41
CA ALA A 31 7.44 -10.16 9.24
C ALA A 31 6.30 -11.17 9.49
N ALA A 32 6.30 -11.82 10.66
CA ALA A 32 5.25 -12.75 11.05
C ALA A 32 3.88 -12.03 11.21
N ALA A 33 3.88 -10.89 11.90
CA ALA A 33 2.67 -10.10 12.12
C ALA A 33 2.11 -9.49 10.82
N VAL A 34 3.00 -9.01 9.92
CA VAL A 34 2.60 -8.55 8.57
C VAL A 34 2.01 -9.70 7.76
N ALA A 35 2.64 -10.88 7.75
CA ALA A 35 2.14 -12.03 7.01
C ALA A 35 0.76 -12.48 7.54
N TYR A 36 0.59 -12.56 8.84
CA TYR A 36 -0.69 -12.87 9.47
C TYR A 36 -1.78 -11.86 9.09
N ARG A 37 -1.49 -10.57 9.29
CA ARG A 37 -2.43 -9.50 8.99
C ARG A 37 -2.78 -9.44 7.49
N TYR A 38 -1.81 -9.71 6.62
CA TYR A 38 -1.99 -9.78 5.18
C TYR A 38 -2.90 -10.96 4.79
N ALA A 39 -2.70 -12.13 5.40
CA ALA A 39 -3.56 -13.29 5.19
C ALA A 39 -5.02 -13.00 5.61
N VAL A 40 -5.22 -12.41 6.80
CA VAL A 40 -6.56 -12.00 7.26
C VAL A 40 -7.20 -10.97 6.33
N TRP A 41 -6.41 -9.99 5.84
CA TRP A 41 -6.90 -8.99 4.90
C TRP A 41 -7.30 -9.59 3.55
N LEU A 42 -6.55 -10.57 3.05
CA LEU A 42 -6.88 -11.28 1.81
C LEU A 42 -8.14 -12.17 1.93
N GLN A 43 -8.53 -12.59 3.14
CA GLN A 43 -9.73 -13.41 3.34
C GLN A 43 -11.04 -12.61 3.23
N ARG A 44 -10.98 -11.28 3.29
CA ARG A 44 -12.19 -10.44 3.11
C ARG A 44 -12.77 -10.66 1.71
N PRO A 45 -14.08 -10.98 1.56
CA PRO A 45 -14.66 -11.41 0.29
C PRO A 45 -14.33 -10.53 -0.91
N PRO A 46 -14.45 -9.18 -0.85
CA PRO A 46 -14.07 -8.33 -1.99
C PRO A 46 -12.59 -8.43 -2.35
N THR A 47 -11.70 -8.43 -1.32
CA THR A 47 -10.25 -8.48 -1.52
C THR A 47 -9.82 -9.84 -2.09
N LYS A 48 -10.36 -10.92 -1.52
CA LYS A 48 -10.13 -12.30 -1.98
C LYS A 48 -10.49 -12.45 -3.46
N ARG A 49 -11.64 -11.92 -3.86
CA ARG A 49 -12.11 -11.98 -5.25
C ARG A 49 -11.18 -11.24 -6.20
N TYR A 50 -10.82 -9.99 -5.89
CA TYR A 50 -9.87 -9.21 -6.69
C TYR A 50 -8.48 -9.88 -6.78
N TRP A 51 -8.00 -10.47 -5.68
CA TRP A 51 -6.73 -11.19 -5.65
C TRP A 51 -6.76 -12.42 -6.55
N GLN A 52 -7.77 -13.26 -6.41
CA GLN A 52 -7.93 -14.47 -7.22
C GLN A 52 -8.08 -14.17 -8.70
N GLN A 53 -8.94 -13.24 -9.06
CA GLN A 53 -9.15 -12.84 -10.44
C GLN A 53 -7.91 -12.14 -11.02
N GLY A 54 -7.23 -11.29 -10.26
CA GLY A 54 -5.99 -10.63 -10.69
C GLY A 54 -4.90 -11.65 -11.07
N TRP A 55 -4.68 -12.67 -10.22
CA TRP A 55 -3.75 -13.76 -10.53
C TRP A 55 -4.18 -14.58 -11.74
N ARG A 56 -5.43 -14.99 -11.80
CA ARG A 56 -5.97 -15.74 -12.94
C ARG A 56 -5.72 -15.00 -14.26
N LEU A 57 -6.08 -13.73 -14.31
CA LEU A 57 -5.93 -12.89 -15.50
C LEU A 57 -4.46 -12.65 -15.86
N PHE A 58 -3.58 -12.51 -14.85
CA PHE A 58 -2.13 -12.42 -15.08
C PHE A 58 -1.59 -13.62 -15.85
N TRP A 59 -1.96 -14.84 -15.44
CA TRP A 59 -1.49 -16.07 -16.06
C TRP A 59 -2.16 -16.36 -17.41
N GLN A 60 -3.43 -16.01 -17.59
CA GLN A 60 -4.19 -16.32 -18.81
C GLN A 60 -3.91 -15.39 -20.01
N GLY A 61 -3.45 -14.19 -19.77
CA GLY A 61 -3.35 -13.13 -20.81
C GLY A 61 -2.02 -13.07 -21.57
N GLY A 62 -1.09 -14.04 -21.40
CA GLY A 62 0.25 -14.02 -21.99
C GLY A 62 1.30 -13.42 -21.05
N LEU A 63 2.19 -14.28 -20.54
CA LEU A 63 3.15 -13.98 -19.49
C LEU A 63 4.06 -12.79 -19.79
N VAL A 64 4.64 -12.74 -21.00
CA VAL A 64 5.57 -11.66 -21.36
C VAL A 64 4.86 -10.31 -21.38
N ARG A 65 3.71 -10.24 -22.05
CA ARG A 65 2.91 -9.01 -22.13
C ARG A 65 2.48 -8.53 -20.74
N ASN A 66 1.97 -9.43 -19.92
CA ASN A 66 1.50 -9.11 -18.58
C ASN A 66 2.65 -8.76 -17.63
N SER A 67 3.83 -9.38 -17.77
CA SER A 67 5.02 -9.01 -16.99
C SER A 67 5.54 -7.62 -17.37
N VAL A 68 5.56 -7.26 -18.66
CA VAL A 68 5.91 -5.90 -19.09
C VAL A 68 4.89 -4.88 -18.57
N TYR A 69 3.60 -5.22 -18.63
CA TYR A 69 2.54 -4.35 -18.08
C TYR A 69 2.68 -4.19 -16.56
N LEU A 70 2.92 -5.27 -15.83
CA LEU A 70 3.20 -5.25 -14.39
C LEU A 70 4.42 -4.39 -14.06
N GLY A 71 5.51 -4.52 -14.83
CA GLY A 71 6.71 -3.69 -14.69
C GLY A 71 6.41 -2.19 -14.84
N ARG A 72 5.60 -1.81 -15.83
CA ARG A 72 5.14 -0.42 -16.00
C ARG A 72 4.29 0.05 -14.83
N LEU A 73 3.35 -0.78 -14.37
CA LEU A 73 2.53 -0.46 -13.19
C LEU A 73 3.38 -0.30 -11.94
N LEU A 74 4.36 -1.18 -11.71
CA LEU A 74 5.30 -1.06 -10.59
C LEU A 74 6.07 0.26 -10.69
N PHE A 75 6.60 0.60 -11.85
CA PHE A 75 7.31 1.85 -12.04
C PHE A 75 6.41 3.07 -11.78
N ASP A 76 5.20 3.11 -12.34
CA ASP A 76 4.28 4.23 -12.18
C ASP A 76 3.73 4.37 -10.75
N HIS A 77 3.50 3.25 -10.05
CA HIS A 77 2.90 3.27 -8.72
C HIS A 77 3.91 3.32 -7.58
N PHE A 78 5.10 2.74 -7.75
CA PHE A 78 6.12 2.68 -6.68
C PHE A 78 7.28 3.64 -6.94
N ALA A 79 7.87 3.65 -8.13
CA ALA A 79 9.02 4.49 -8.41
C ALA A 79 8.61 5.96 -8.56
N THR A 80 7.67 6.27 -9.44
CA THR A 80 7.27 7.65 -9.74
C THR A 80 6.05 8.14 -8.97
N GLN A 81 5.19 7.23 -8.51
CA GLN A 81 3.97 7.54 -7.75
C GLN A 81 3.09 8.60 -8.41
N ARG A 82 3.02 8.58 -9.74
CA ARG A 82 2.32 9.57 -10.58
C ARG A 82 0.87 9.82 -10.18
N PHE A 83 0.18 8.81 -9.64
CA PHE A 83 -1.20 8.93 -9.17
C PHE A 83 -1.37 9.96 -8.04
N ILE A 84 -0.32 10.18 -7.22
CA ILE A 84 -0.31 11.22 -6.18
C ILE A 84 -0.08 12.59 -6.82
N GLY A 85 0.86 12.68 -7.77
CA GLY A 85 1.20 13.91 -8.47
C GLY A 85 0.03 14.55 -9.22
N ARG A 86 -0.89 13.72 -9.75
CA ARG A 86 -2.13 14.19 -10.39
C ARG A 86 -3.07 14.92 -9.42
N ARG A 87 -2.91 14.76 -8.12
CA ARG A 87 -3.75 15.41 -7.10
C ARG A 87 -3.10 16.65 -6.50
N SER A 88 -1.78 16.62 -6.24
CA SER A 88 -1.03 17.72 -5.67
C SER A 88 0.47 17.45 -5.78
N HIS A 89 1.23 18.42 -6.31
CA HIS A 89 2.68 18.33 -6.39
C HIS A 89 3.35 18.26 -5.01
N LEU A 90 2.87 19.05 -4.04
CA LEU A 90 3.41 19.03 -2.67
C LEU A 90 3.24 17.64 -2.03
N ARG A 91 2.04 17.04 -2.15
CA ARG A 91 1.79 15.67 -1.64
C ARG A 91 2.65 14.63 -2.32
N TRP A 92 2.92 14.82 -3.59
CA TRP A 92 3.76 13.92 -4.38
C TRP A 92 5.21 13.96 -3.93
N VAL A 93 5.83 15.14 -3.88
CA VAL A 93 7.23 15.31 -3.45
C VAL A 93 7.42 14.82 -2.01
N MET A 94 6.53 15.23 -1.10
CA MET A 94 6.51 14.75 0.28
C MET A 94 6.50 13.22 0.36
N HIS A 95 5.61 12.58 -0.41
CA HIS A 95 5.46 11.11 -0.37
C HIS A 95 6.65 10.41 -1.04
N LEU A 96 7.22 10.97 -2.12
CA LEU A 96 8.45 10.45 -2.73
C LEU A 96 9.62 10.48 -1.75
N CYS A 97 9.82 11.61 -1.04
CA CYS A 97 10.88 11.72 -0.05
C CYS A 97 10.74 10.67 1.07
N LEU A 98 9.52 10.51 1.62
CA LEU A 98 9.26 9.51 2.66
C LEU A 98 9.44 8.08 2.15
N SER A 99 8.93 7.77 0.97
CA SER A 99 8.96 6.39 0.45
C SER A 99 10.36 5.99 -0.03
N TRP A 100 11.05 6.83 -0.80
CA TRP A 100 12.41 6.52 -1.25
C TRP A 100 13.42 6.54 -0.11
N GLY A 101 13.30 7.50 0.82
CA GLY A 101 14.10 7.49 2.04
C GLY A 101 13.89 6.23 2.85
N GLY A 102 12.64 5.86 3.14
CA GLY A 102 12.31 4.62 3.85
C GLY A 102 12.79 3.36 3.13
N MET A 103 12.55 3.24 1.82
CA MET A 103 13.00 2.09 1.03
C MET A 103 14.53 1.96 1.03
N LEU A 104 15.25 3.07 0.89
CA LEU A 104 16.72 3.08 0.95
C LEU A 104 17.20 2.64 2.34
N ALA A 105 16.58 3.14 3.42
CA ALA A 105 16.91 2.71 4.78
C ALA A 105 16.76 1.21 4.94
N PHE A 106 15.62 0.63 4.56
CA PHE A 106 15.39 -0.81 4.65
C PHE A 106 16.32 -1.62 3.75
N ALA A 107 16.58 -1.16 2.53
CA ALA A 107 17.47 -1.85 1.58
C ALA A 107 18.91 -1.93 2.07
N VAL A 108 19.38 -0.96 2.85
CA VAL A 108 20.71 -0.98 3.45
C VAL A 108 20.71 -1.72 4.78
N THR A 109 19.74 -1.43 5.65
CA THR A 109 19.75 -1.89 7.04
C THR A 109 19.46 -3.39 7.16
N LEU A 110 18.43 -3.92 6.47
CA LEU A 110 18.05 -5.33 6.63
C LEU A 110 19.16 -6.32 6.22
N PRO A 111 19.84 -6.15 5.07
CA PRO A 111 20.95 -7.03 4.72
C PRO A 111 22.13 -6.96 5.70
N LEU A 112 22.40 -5.78 6.27
CA LEU A 112 23.44 -5.62 7.30
C LEU A 112 23.03 -6.30 8.62
N VAL A 113 21.81 -6.06 9.09
CA VAL A 113 21.27 -6.65 10.33
C VAL A 113 21.23 -8.16 10.24
N PHE A 114 20.94 -8.71 9.06
CA PHE A 114 20.85 -10.16 8.85
C PHE A 114 22.20 -10.82 8.54
N GLY A 115 23.29 -10.03 8.46
CA GLY A 115 24.62 -10.53 8.10
C GLY A 115 24.76 -10.99 6.65
N TRP A 116 23.80 -10.61 5.77
CA TRP A 116 23.87 -10.90 4.33
C TRP A 116 24.91 -10.06 3.61
N ILE A 117 25.10 -8.82 4.08
CA ILE A 117 26.15 -7.92 3.64
C ILE A 117 27.03 -7.61 4.84
N HIS A 118 28.34 -7.78 4.68
CA HIS A 118 29.31 -7.34 5.66
C HIS A 118 30.52 -6.73 4.97
N PHE A 119 31.24 -5.90 5.71
CA PHE A 119 32.46 -5.24 5.26
C PHE A 119 33.66 -5.78 6.02
N ALA A 120 34.75 -5.99 5.32
CA ALA A 120 36.03 -6.32 5.92
C ALA A 120 37.11 -5.39 5.36
N THR A 121 38.09 -5.04 6.17
CA THR A 121 39.29 -4.33 5.70
C THR A 121 40.25 -5.33 5.06
N ARG A 122 40.93 -4.91 4.02
CA ARG A 122 41.97 -5.69 3.41
C ARG A 122 43.21 -5.77 4.32
N VAL A 123 43.76 -6.96 4.53
CA VAL A 123 44.83 -7.22 5.52
C VAL A 123 46.11 -6.42 5.21
N ASP A 124 46.47 -6.31 3.92
CA ASP A 124 47.65 -5.62 3.43
C ASP A 124 47.44 -4.10 3.26
N ASN A 125 46.20 -3.62 3.23
CA ASN A 125 45.89 -2.21 3.12
C ASN A 125 44.59 -1.85 3.82
N LEU A 126 44.68 -1.32 5.03
CA LEU A 126 43.54 -0.91 5.85
C LEU A 126 42.69 0.22 5.27
N GLN A 127 43.20 0.90 4.21
CA GLN A 127 42.46 1.93 3.47
C GLN A 127 41.50 1.35 2.44
N VAL A 128 41.51 0.00 2.22
CA VAL A 128 40.68 -0.67 1.25
C VAL A 128 39.65 -1.55 1.96
N TYR A 129 38.40 -1.31 1.67
CA TYR A 129 37.27 -2.11 2.16
C TYR A 129 36.82 -3.12 1.11
N GLN A 130 36.51 -4.31 1.56
CA GLN A 130 35.92 -5.39 0.77
C GLN A 130 34.48 -5.56 1.17
N VAL A 131 33.60 -5.68 0.17
CA VAL A 131 32.18 -5.92 0.35
C VAL A 131 31.88 -7.38 0.07
N PHE A 132 31.29 -8.04 1.02
CA PHE A 132 30.83 -9.41 0.93
C PHE A 132 29.32 -9.45 0.89
N VAL A 133 28.75 -10.18 -0.05
CA VAL A 133 27.31 -10.47 -0.14
C VAL A 133 27.13 -11.97 -0.03
N LEU A 134 26.39 -12.44 0.96
CA LEU A 134 26.21 -13.85 1.28
C LEU A 134 27.54 -14.63 1.34
N GLY A 135 28.56 -13.99 1.92
CA GLY A 135 29.90 -14.57 2.07
C GLY A 135 30.78 -14.55 0.81
N VAL A 136 30.27 -14.08 -0.32
CA VAL A 136 31.05 -13.91 -1.56
C VAL A 136 31.53 -12.48 -1.67
N LYS A 137 32.83 -12.28 -1.91
CA LYS A 137 33.41 -10.97 -2.21
C LYS A 137 32.89 -10.48 -3.56
N VAL A 138 32.16 -9.34 -3.55
CA VAL A 138 31.55 -8.78 -4.76
C VAL A 138 32.25 -7.51 -5.25
N GLN A 139 32.84 -6.76 -4.32
CA GLN A 139 33.48 -5.48 -4.64
C GLN A 139 34.54 -5.13 -3.62
N GLU A 140 35.51 -4.29 -4.02
CA GLU A 140 36.37 -3.55 -3.08
C GLU A 140 36.52 -2.12 -3.53
N PHE A 141 36.74 -1.22 -2.57
CA PHE A 141 36.97 0.20 -2.82
C PHE A 141 37.87 0.82 -1.75
N ALA A 142 38.66 1.79 -2.16
CA ALA A 142 39.50 2.55 -1.23
C ALA A 142 38.71 3.66 -0.54
N LEU A 143 39.07 3.97 0.71
CA LEU A 143 38.58 5.15 1.41
C LEU A 143 38.93 6.41 0.58
N GLY A 144 38.04 7.42 0.59
CA GLY A 144 38.20 8.64 -0.20
C GLY A 144 37.64 8.53 -1.64
N THR A 145 37.26 7.36 -2.13
CA THR A 145 36.56 7.22 -3.40
C THR A 145 35.09 7.61 -3.32
N LEU A 146 34.48 7.98 -4.45
CA LEU A 146 33.06 8.28 -4.53
C LEU A 146 32.18 7.07 -4.10
N SER A 147 32.61 5.86 -4.45
CA SER A 147 31.91 4.63 -4.03
C SER A 147 31.90 4.47 -2.50
N ALA A 148 33.02 4.68 -1.83
CA ALA A 148 33.10 4.69 -0.36
C ALA A 148 32.18 5.76 0.23
N PHE A 149 32.23 6.98 -0.31
CA PHE A 149 31.37 8.07 0.14
C PHE A 149 29.88 7.73 0.02
N LEU A 150 29.44 7.21 -1.13
CA LEU A 150 28.03 6.85 -1.36
C LEU A 150 27.56 5.71 -0.44
N VAL A 151 28.38 4.65 -0.33
CA VAL A 151 28.02 3.47 0.49
C VAL A 151 27.95 3.85 1.98
N PHE A 152 28.97 4.52 2.52
CA PHE A 152 28.99 4.86 3.95
C PHE A 152 28.06 6.02 4.34
N ASN A 153 27.56 6.79 3.38
CA ASN A 153 26.56 7.83 3.64
C ASN A 153 25.14 7.48 3.15
N ALA A 154 24.91 6.27 2.65
CA ALA A 154 23.61 5.88 2.13
C ALA A 154 22.46 6.07 3.15
N LEU A 155 22.69 5.73 4.42
CA LEU A 155 21.71 5.94 5.50
C LEU A 155 21.56 7.43 5.87
N ASN A 156 22.63 8.24 5.75
CA ASN A 156 22.53 9.69 5.94
C ASN A 156 21.65 10.33 4.85
N PHE A 157 21.81 9.93 3.58
CA PHE A 157 20.96 10.40 2.49
C PHE A 157 19.50 9.96 2.70
N SER A 158 19.29 8.71 3.13
CA SER A 158 17.97 8.21 3.49
C SER A 158 17.33 9.06 4.58
N ALA A 159 18.04 9.32 5.67
CA ALA A 159 17.55 10.11 6.80
C ALA A 159 17.19 11.55 6.39
N VAL A 160 18.03 12.21 5.58
CA VAL A 160 17.74 13.55 5.05
C VAL A 160 16.47 13.54 4.20
N LEU A 161 16.30 12.57 3.30
CA LEU A 161 15.06 12.45 2.51
C LEU A 161 13.83 12.29 3.40
N VAL A 162 13.90 11.43 4.41
CA VAL A 162 12.81 11.22 5.36
C VAL A 162 12.48 12.51 6.11
N LEU A 163 13.47 13.22 6.62
CA LEU A 163 13.26 14.47 7.35
C LEU A 163 12.66 15.56 6.47
N VAL A 164 13.12 15.71 5.22
CA VAL A 164 12.51 16.61 4.24
C VAL A 164 11.04 16.23 4.01
N GLY A 165 10.75 14.95 3.81
CA GLY A 165 9.38 14.47 3.65
C GLY A 165 8.48 14.76 4.86
N ILE A 166 9.02 14.62 6.07
CA ILE A 166 8.32 14.96 7.33
C ILE A 166 8.07 16.46 7.41
N ALA A 167 9.09 17.29 7.15
CA ALA A 167 8.96 18.75 7.18
C ALA A 167 7.87 19.24 6.21
N LEU A 168 7.87 18.73 4.97
CA LEU A 168 6.81 19.03 3.99
C LEU A 168 5.43 18.54 4.44
N SER A 169 5.38 17.37 5.11
CA SER A 169 4.13 16.84 5.68
C SER A 169 3.57 17.74 6.77
N LEU A 170 4.41 18.20 7.68
CA LEU A 170 4.03 19.12 8.75
C LEU A 170 3.62 20.49 8.20
N HIS A 171 4.40 21.04 7.28
CA HIS A 171 4.06 22.30 6.60
C HIS A 171 2.66 22.23 5.98
N ARG A 172 2.38 21.18 5.20
CA ARG A 172 1.06 20.99 4.60
C ARG A 172 -0.06 20.96 5.65
N ARG A 173 0.18 20.26 6.77
CA ARG A 173 -0.83 20.12 7.84
C ARG A 173 -1.14 21.44 8.56
N LEU A 174 -0.13 22.28 8.65
CA LEU A 174 -0.29 23.61 9.28
C LEU A 174 -0.94 24.63 8.33
N THR A 175 -0.79 24.45 7.01
CA THR A 175 -1.28 25.41 6.00
C THR A 175 -2.61 25.04 5.35
N GLU A 176 -2.97 23.74 5.28
CA GLU A 176 -4.25 23.32 4.69
C GLU A 176 -5.39 23.39 5.75
N PRO A 177 -6.38 24.29 5.60
CA PRO A 177 -7.56 24.30 6.46
C PRO A 177 -8.30 22.95 6.38
N GLY A 178 -8.71 22.41 7.51
CA GLY A 178 -9.39 21.11 7.57
C GLY A 178 -8.46 19.88 7.60
N ALA A 179 -7.17 20.00 7.27
CA ALA A 179 -6.24 18.88 7.45
C ALA A 179 -6.09 18.51 8.93
N LEU A 180 -6.09 19.51 9.82
CA LEU A 180 -6.04 19.31 11.28
C LEU A 180 -7.31 18.65 11.84
N ALA A 181 -8.48 19.01 11.33
CA ALA A 181 -9.76 18.50 11.82
C ALA A 181 -9.98 17.00 11.55
N LEU A 182 -9.33 16.46 10.51
CA LEU A 182 -9.47 15.07 10.09
C LEU A 182 -8.33 14.17 10.59
N GLN A 183 -7.37 14.72 11.35
CA GLN A 183 -6.21 13.96 11.80
C GLN A 183 -6.52 13.09 13.01
N GLN A 184 -6.03 11.85 12.92
CA GLN A 184 -5.96 10.93 14.04
C GLN A 184 -4.51 10.78 14.51
N PHE A 185 -4.25 11.07 15.80
CA PHE A 185 -2.88 11.00 16.34
C PHE A 185 -2.20 9.67 16.02
N GLY A 186 -2.83 8.54 16.37
CA GLY A 186 -2.25 7.20 16.18
C GLY A 186 -2.02 6.80 14.71
N ASN A 187 -2.86 7.29 13.79
CA ASN A 187 -2.75 6.92 12.39
C ASN A 187 -1.93 7.89 11.54
N ASP A 188 -1.92 9.17 11.89
CA ASP A 188 -1.35 10.20 11.03
C ASP A 188 -0.12 10.89 11.61
N VAL A 189 -0.07 11.10 12.92
CA VAL A 189 1.02 11.82 13.58
C VAL A 189 2.08 10.86 14.12
N LEU A 190 1.66 9.82 14.84
CA LEU A 190 2.58 8.84 15.44
C LEU A 190 3.54 8.21 14.42
N PRO A 191 3.13 7.76 13.21
CA PRO A 191 4.07 7.26 12.21
C PRO A 191 5.15 8.27 11.80
N LEU A 192 4.79 9.55 11.68
CA LEU A 192 5.75 10.61 11.35
C LEU A 192 6.72 10.88 12.49
N LEU A 193 6.24 10.87 13.74
CA LEU A 193 7.10 11.01 14.92
C LEU A 193 8.10 9.85 15.04
N MET A 194 7.66 8.63 14.77
CA MET A 194 8.54 7.46 14.79
C MET A 194 9.62 7.55 13.71
N LEU A 195 9.23 7.92 12.48
CA LEU A 195 10.20 8.14 11.39
C LEU A 195 11.16 9.28 11.72
N PHE A 196 10.66 10.37 12.31
CA PHE A 196 11.50 11.49 12.77
C PHE A 196 12.52 11.03 13.81
N ALA A 197 12.07 10.29 14.83
CA ALA A 197 12.94 9.82 15.90
C ALA A 197 14.06 8.91 15.35
N VAL A 198 13.74 7.99 14.45
CA VAL A 198 14.73 7.12 13.80
C VAL A 198 15.70 7.92 12.92
N ALA A 199 15.20 8.81 12.07
CA ALA A 199 16.06 9.58 11.17
C ALA A 199 16.95 10.58 11.93
N ALA A 200 16.39 11.29 12.91
CA ALA A 200 17.13 12.26 13.71
C ALA A 200 18.19 11.60 14.60
N SER A 201 17.86 10.50 15.27
CA SER A 201 18.84 9.75 16.07
C SER A 201 19.92 9.11 15.20
N GLY A 202 19.60 8.60 14.01
CA GLY A 202 20.57 8.08 13.04
C GLY A 202 21.55 9.13 12.56
N LEU A 203 21.08 10.33 12.19
CA LEU A 203 21.95 11.47 11.88
C LEU A 203 22.75 11.93 13.10
N GLY A 204 22.14 11.90 14.28
CA GLY A 204 22.81 12.20 15.54
C GLY A 204 24.05 11.33 15.79
N LEU A 205 24.00 10.03 15.44
CA LEU A 205 25.18 9.15 15.50
C LEU A 205 26.29 9.64 14.57
N THR A 206 25.97 10.05 13.36
CA THR A 206 26.96 10.59 12.42
C THR A 206 27.55 11.91 12.94
N VAL A 207 26.72 12.79 13.51
CA VAL A 207 27.16 14.05 14.11
C VAL A 207 28.10 13.79 15.30
N SER A 208 27.69 12.89 16.20
CA SER A 208 28.51 12.51 17.36
C SER A 208 29.85 11.95 16.94
N ALA A 209 29.87 11.01 15.98
CA ALA A 209 31.11 10.38 15.52
C ALA A 209 32.06 11.33 14.78
N ARG A 210 31.52 12.24 13.94
CA ARG A 210 32.36 13.07 13.05
C ARG A 210 32.74 14.44 13.64
N TRP A 211 31.85 15.05 14.41
CA TRP A 211 32.03 16.44 14.88
C TRP A 211 32.10 16.59 16.40
N LEU A 212 31.54 15.64 17.16
CA LEU A 212 31.55 15.68 18.64
C LEU A 212 32.54 14.68 19.24
N HIS A 213 33.48 14.15 18.46
CA HIS A 213 34.51 13.21 18.95
C HIS A 213 33.94 12.04 19.77
N GLY A 214 32.73 11.56 19.42
CA GLY A 214 32.06 10.47 20.12
C GLY A 214 31.31 10.87 21.39
N HIS A 215 31.23 12.17 21.74
CA HIS A 215 30.45 12.60 22.89
C HIS A 215 28.98 12.22 22.76
N GLY A 216 28.45 11.56 23.78
CA GLY A 216 27.07 11.09 23.79
C GLY A 216 26.74 9.92 22.86
N PHE A 217 27.73 9.35 22.15
CA PHE A 217 27.51 8.30 21.16
C PHE A 217 26.74 7.11 21.72
N ALA A 218 27.11 6.60 22.89
CA ALA A 218 26.43 5.46 23.50
C ALA A 218 24.94 5.74 23.81
N PHE A 219 24.64 6.94 24.33
CA PHE A 219 23.25 7.35 24.59
C PHE A 219 22.43 7.47 23.30
N ILE A 220 22.99 8.11 22.26
CA ILE A 220 22.34 8.26 20.96
C ILE A 220 22.16 6.89 20.29
N ALA A 221 23.16 5.99 20.40
CA ALA A 221 23.07 4.63 19.85
C ALA A 221 21.94 3.81 20.51
N LEU A 222 21.83 3.88 21.84
CA LEU A 222 20.74 3.22 22.56
C LEU A 222 19.37 3.80 22.20
N THR A 223 19.27 5.13 22.09
CA THR A 223 18.05 5.83 21.65
C THR A 223 17.67 5.42 20.23
N HIS A 224 18.65 5.37 19.32
CA HIS A 224 18.43 4.93 17.96
C HIS A 224 17.97 3.47 17.92
N ALA A 225 18.61 2.59 18.65
CA ALA A 225 18.21 1.19 18.77
C ALA A 225 16.77 1.03 19.26
N ALA A 226 16.41 1.74 20.32
CA ALA A 226 15.05 1.73 20.85
C ALA A 226 14.01 2.24 19.85
N THR A 227 14.29 3.36 19.16
CA THR A 227 13.36 3.94 18.19
C THR A 227 13.18 3.07 16.96
N VAL A 228 14.25 2.46 16.42
CA VAL A 228 14.17 1.51 15.30
C VAL A 228 13.39 0.26 15.69
N THR A 229 13.68 -0.32 16.85
CA THR A 229 12.96 -1.48 17.37
C THR A 229 11.47 -1.18 17.54
N ALA A 230 11.13 -0.03 18.14
CA ALA A 230 9.74 0.40 18.28
C ALA A 230 9.05 0.59 16.91
N LEU A 231 9.74 1.19 15.94
CA LEU A 231 9.20 1.34 14.57
C LEU A 231 8.92 -0.02 13.92
N LEU A 232 9.85 -0.97 14.02
CA LEU A 232 9.69 -2.31 13.48
C LEU A 232 8.50 -3.04 14.14
N LEU A 233 8.38 -2.96 15.46
CA LEU A 233 7.24 -3.56 16.17
C LEU A 233 5.90 -2.90 15.83
N TYR A 234 5.89 -1.59 15.59
CA TYR A 234 4.68 -0.84 15.20
C TYR A 234 4.26 -1.08 13.74
N LEU A 235 5.19 -1.39 12.85
CA LEU A 235 5.01 -1.47 11.40
C LEU A 235 3.80 -2.33 10.97
N PRO A 236 3.53 -3.53 11.55
CA PRO A 236 2.38 -4.33 11.17
C PRO A 236 1.04 -3.76 11.65
N PHE A 237 1.01 -2.93 12.70
CA PHE A 237 -0.23 -2.50 13.34
C PHE A 237 -0.72 -1.14 12.85
N GLY A 238 0.20 -0.25 12.48
CA GLY A 238 -0.10 1.12 12.11
C GLY A 238 -0.43 1.32 10.62
N LYS A 239 -0.38 2.58 10.22
CA LYS A 239 -0.61 3.01 8.84
C LYS A 239 0.43 2.44 7.87
N PHE A 240 1.62 2.06 8.34
CA PHE A 240 2.67 1.47 7.50
C PHE A 240 2.27 0.15 6.84
N PHE A 241 1.28 -0.54 7.38
CA PHE A 241 0.76 -1.76 6.75
C PHE A 241 0.30 -1.54 5.29
N HIS A 242 -0.09 -0.31 4.93
CA HIS A 242 -0.46 0.03 3.55
C HIS A 242 0.67 -0.24 2.54
N ILE A 243 1.94 -0.20 2.96
CA ILE A 243 3.11 -0.50 2.12
C ILE A 243 2.99 -1.90 1.54
N PHE A 244 2.53 -2.86 2.35
CA PHE A 244 2.34 -4.26 1.94
C PHE A 244 1.03 -4.48 1.16
N GLN A 245 0.01 -3.64 1.37
CA GLN A 245 -1.25 -3.72 0.63
C GLN A 245 -1.15 -3.16 -0.80
N ARG A 246 -0.27 -2.19 -1.02
CA ARG A 246 -0.11 -1.52 -2.32
C ARG A 246 0.26 -2.48 -3.47
N PRO A 247 1.21 -3.43 -3.32
CA PRO A 247 1.50 -4.40 -4.37
C PRO A 247 0.29 -5.24 -4.78
N ALA A 248 -0.57 -5.64 -3.85
CA ALA A 248 -1.78 -6.39 -4.15
C ALA A 248 -2.77 -5.61 -5.02
N GLN A 249 -2.80 -4.27 -4.91
CA GLN A 249 -3.67 -3.42 -5.73
C GLN A 249 -3.29 -3.43 -7.21
N LEU A 250 -2.10 -3.87 -7.58
CA LEU A 250 -1.70 -4.03 -8.98
C LEU A 250 -2.55 -5.10 -9.69
N GLY A 251 -3.01 -6.13 -8.98
CA GLY A 251 -3.94 -7.12 -9.51
C GLY A 251 -5.27 -6.53 -9.96
N VAL A 252 -5.72 -5.44 -9.32
CA VAL A 252 -6.94 -4.73 -9.71
C VAL A 252 -6.81 -4.07 -11.09
N ALA A 253 -5.60 -3.71 -11.53
CA ALA A 253 -5.39 -3.14 -12.86
C ALA A 253 -5.67 -4.17 -13.96
N PHE A 254 -5.21 -5.42 -13.78
CA PHE A 254 -5.54 -6.53 -14.69
C PHE A 254 -7.03 -6.80 -14.73
N TYR A 255 -7.68 -6.79 -13.57
CA TYR A 255 -9.13 -6.96 -13.46
C TYR A 255 -9.89 -5.87 -14.23
N LYS A 256 -9.51 -4.59 -14.06
CA LYS A 256 -10.12 -3.47 -14.77
C LYS A 256 -9.91 -3.56 -16.29
N GLN A 257 -8.71 -3.93 -16.73
CA GLN A 257 -8.41 -4.08 -18.15
C GLN A 257 -9.25 -5.20 -18.77
N ALA A 258 -9.37 -6.35 -18.11
CA ALA A 258 -10.23 -7.44 -18.58
C ALA A 258 -11.72 -7.04 -18.57
N ALA A 259 -12.16 -6.29 -17.56
CA ALA A 259 -13.52 -5.79 -17.47
C ALA A 259 -13.87 -4.83 -18.62
N GLN A 260 -12.93 -3.97 -19.03
CA GLN A 260 -13.13 -3.04 -20.14
C GLN A 260 -13.18 -3.74 -21.52
N ALA A 261 -12.39 -4.81 -21.68
CA ALA A 261 -12.32 -5.59 -22.91
C ALA A 261 -13.42 -6.64 -23.03
N GLY A 262 -14.09 -6.99 -21.93
CA GLY A 262 -15.10 -8.05 -21.87
C GLY A 262 -16.54 -7.55 -22.15
N PRO A 263 -17.50 -8.48 -22.15
CA PRO A 263 -18.90 -8.14 -22.37
C PRO A 263 -19.42 -7.22 -21.27
N GLN A 264 -20.25 -6.25 -21.67
CA GLN A 264 -20.86 -5.28 -20.75
C GLN A 264 -22.26 -5.76 -20.32
N ALA A 265 -22.57 -5.54 -19.05
CA ALA A 265 -23.88 -5.79 -18.48
C ALA A 265 -24.86 -4.68 -18.86
N GLN A 266 -26.05 -5.05 -19.31
CA GLN A 266 -27.12 -4.12 -19.60
C GLN A 266 -28.03 -3.97 -18.38
N CYS A 267 -28.52 -2.75 -18.19
CA CYS A 267 -29.45 -2.46 -17.10
C CYS A 267 -30.80 -3.15 -17.36
N GLY A 268 -31.32 -3.89 -16.41
CA GLY A 268 -32.64 -4.55 -16.51
C GLY A 268 -33.84 -3.58 -16.59
N ARG A 269 -33.59 -2.24 -16.45
CA ARG A 269 -34.66 -1.22 -16.54
C ARG A 269 -34.53 -0.30 -17.75
N CYS A 270 -33.35 0.25 -18.02
CA CYS A 270 -33.17 1.19 -19.15
C CYS A 270 -32.36 0.57 -20.30
N HIS A 271 -31.91 -0.67 -20.18
CA HIS A 271 -31.14 -1.42 -21.17
C HIS A 271 -29.78 -0.78 -21.55
N GLU A 272 -29.35 0.30 -20.89
CA GLU A 272 -28.05 0.89 -21.10
C GLU A 272 -26.94 0.04 -20.49
N SER A 273 -25.80 -0.03 -21.16
CA SER A 273 -24.59 -0.68 -20.64
C SER A 273 -23.98 0.16 -19.51
N PHE A 274 -23.63 -0.45 -18.38
CA PHE A 274 -23.17 0.32 -17.21
C PHE A 274 -21.93 -0.23 -16.50
N ALA A 275 -21.65 -1.52 -16.64
CA ALA A 275 -20.50 -2.19 -16.04
C ALA A 275 -20.16 -3.46 -16.82
N SER A 276 -19.00 -4.08 -16.56
CA SER A 276 -18.74 -5.40 -17.18
C SER A 276 -19.58 -6.50 -16.50
N GLN A 277 -19.98 -7.49 -17.30
CA GLN A 277 -20.69 -8.67 -16.77
C GLN A 277 -19.90 -9.38 -15.67
N MET A 278 -18.56 -9.46 -15.83
CA MET A 278 -17.66 -10.03 -14.84
C MET A 278 -17.76 -9.29 -13.49
N GLN A 279 -17.78 -7.95 -13.49
CA GLN A 279 -17.89 -7.15 -12.27
C GLN A 279 -19.26 -7.35 -11.58
N VAL A 280 -20.34 -7.40 -12.34
CA VAL A 280 -21.68 -7.61 -11.80
C VAL A 280 -21.78 -9.01 -11.18
N ALA A 281 -21.27 -10.04 -11.86
CA ALA A 281 -21.28 -11.41 -11.36
C ALA A 281 -20.45 -11.57 -10.09
N ASP A 282 -19.21 -11.03 -10.09
CA ASP A 282 -18.34 -11.05 -8.91
C ASP A 282 -18.96 -10.30 -7.72
N LEU A 283 -19.61 -9.15 -7.97
CA LEU A 283 -20.28 -8.39 -6.93
C LEU A 283 -21.45 -9.14 -6.32
N LYS A 284 -22.29 -9.79 -7.13
CA LYS A 284 -23.39 -10.64 -6.64
C LYS A 284 -22.87 -11.75 -5.73
N GLN A 285 -21.77 -12.40 -6.13
CA GLN A 285 -21.18 -13.47 -5.34
C GLN A 285 -20.60 -12.97 -4.01
N VAL A 286 -19.92 -11.79 -4.03
CA VAL A 286 -19.41 -11.15 -2.82
C VAL A 286 -20.55 -10.81 -1.85
N LEU A 287 -21.69 -10.34 -2.36
CA LEU A 287 -22.86 -10.02 -1.52
C LEU A 287 -23.41 -11.27 -0.83
N VAL A 288 -23.49 -12.39 -1.52
CA VAL A 288 -23.88 -13.68 -0.92
C VAL A 288 -22.89 -14.10 0.17
N GLU A 289 -21.57 -13.99 -0.07
CA GLU A 289 -20.53 -14.31 0.92
C GLU A 289 -20.60 -13.40 2.17
N LEU A 290 -21.12 -12.17 2.01
CA LEU A 290 -21.35 -11.22 3.10
C LEU A 290 -22.74 -11.35 3.76
N ALA A 291 -23.54 -12.34 3.35
CA ALA A 291 -24.91 -12.56 3.80
C ALA A 291 -25.88 -11.38 3.51
N PHE A 292 -25.60 -10.61 2.45
CA PHE A 292 -26.53 -9.59 1.95
C PHE A 292 -27.44 -10.18 0.86
N ASP A 293 -28.75 -10.14 1.08
CA ASP A 293 -29.73 -10.47 0.06
C ASP A 293 -30.24 -9.20 -0.63
N TYR A 294 -29.92 -9.09 -1.93
CA TYR A 294 -30.35 -8.00 -2.79
C TYR A 294 -31.18 -8.49 -3.97
N ARG A 295 -31.87 -9.63 -3.80
CA ARG A 295 -32.88 -10.08 -4.75
C ARG A 295 -34.07 -9.15 -4.71
N LEU A 296 -34.72 -8.98 -5.84
CA LEU A 296 -35.85 -8.08 -6.02
C LEU A 296 -37.06 -8.91 -6.47
N ASP A 297 -38.24 -8.59 -5.95
CA ASP A 297 -39.51 -9.12 -6.44
C ASP A 297 -39.95 -8.27 -7.64
N GLY A 298 -39.78 -8.80 -8.87
CA GLY A 298 -40.13 -8.05 -10.08
C GLY A 298 -39.43 -8.53 -11.34
N PRO A 299 -39.50 -7.73 -12.44
CA PRO A 299 -38.95 -8.11 -13.74
C PRO A 299 -37.40 -8.14 -13.76
N VAL A 300 -36.74 -7.64 -12.72
CA VAL A 300 -35.30 -7.67 -12.56
C VAL A 300 -35.00 -8.43 -11.27
N ASP A 301 -34.31 -9.55 -11.36
CA ASP A 301 -34.10 -10.48 -10.24
C ASP A 301 -33.16 -9.95 -9.16
N HIS A 302 -32.25 -9.03 -9.51
CA HIS A 302 -31.23 -8.61 -8.56
C HIS A 302 -30.90 -7.11 -8.70
N TYR A 303 -30.76 -6.43 -7.56
CA TYR A 303 -30.44 -4.99 -7.49
C TYR A 303 -29.15 -4.61 -8.26
N GLN A 304 -28.20 -5.53 -8.38
CA GLN A 304 -26.94 -5.28 -9.12
C GLN A 304 -27.10 -5.32 -10.63
N ASP A 305 -28.22 -5.80 -11.16
CA ASP A 305 -28.55 -5.74 -12.59
C ASP A 305 -29.16 -4.39 -13.02
N ILE A 306 -29.29 -3.46 -12.10
CA ILE A 306 -29.80 -2.13 -12.33
C ILE A 306 -28.64 -1.12 -12.34
N CYS A 307 -28.57 -0.23 -13.34
CA CYS A 307 -27.54 0.78 -13.42
C CYS A 307 -27.61 1.81 -12.28
N PRO A 308 -26.51 2.49 -11.92
CA PRO A 308 -26.50 3.45 -10.81
C PRO A 308 -27.53 4.60 -10.92
N PRO A 309 -27.81 5.19 -12.10
CA PRO A 309 -28.90 6.15 -12.24
C PRO A 309 -30.28 5.59 -11.92
N CYS A 310 -30.58 4.40 -12.41
CA CYS A 310 -31.88 3.75 -12.13
C CYS A 310 -32.01 3.35 -10.66
N ARG A 311 -30.93 2.92 -9.98
CA ARG A 311 -30.92 2.66 -8.53
C ARG A 311 -31.28 3.91 -7.73
N ARG A 312 -30.67 5.06 -8.08
CA ARG A 312 -30.98 6.35 -7.42
C ARG A 312 -32.45 6.74 -7.61
N LYS A 313 -33.01 6.56 -8.82
CA LYS A 313 -34.43 6.79 -9.05
C LYS A 313 -35.33 5.90 -8.21
N LEU A 314 -35.00 4.59 -8.13
CA LEU A 314 -35.73 3.66 -7.27
C LEU A 314 -35.71 4.07 -5.80
N LEU A 315 -34.54 4.44 -5.30
CA LEU A 315 -34.40 4.89 -3.92
C LEU A 315 -35.24 6.15 -3.65
N ALA A 316 -35.17 7.15 -4.55
CA ALA A 316 -35.94 8.38 -4.42
C ALA A 316 -37.44 8.13 -4.47
N LEU A 317 -37.90 7.24 -5.36
CA LEU A 317 -39.32 6.87 -5.45
C LEU A 317 -39.81 6.15 -4.20
N ASN A 318 -39.01 5.23 -3.63
CA ASN A 318 -39.37 4.55 -2.39
C ASN A 318 -39.39 5.51 -1.20
N GLN A 319 -38.43 6.43 -1.11
CA GLN A 319 -38.44 7.49 -0.09
C GLN A 319 -39.67 8.40 -0.22
N ALA A 320 -40.02 8.82 -1.43
CA ALA A 320 -41.22 9.60 -1.66
C ALA A 320 -42.50 8.86 -1.28
N ARG A 321 -42.62 7.58 -1.63
CA ARG A 321 -43.76 6.73 -1.20
C ARG A 321 -43.86 6.62 0.30
N THR A 322 -42.76 6.44 1.01
CA THR A 322 -42.72 6.36 2.48
C THR A 322 -43.19 7.65 3.12
N LEU A 323 -42.73 8.81 2.59
CA LEU A 323 -43.13 10.12 3.06
C LEU A 323 -44.61 10.43 2.79
N HIS A 324 -45.13 10.04 1.62
CA HIS A 324 -46.55 10.23 1.29
C HIS A 324 -47.48 9.20 1.97
N GLY A 325 -46.98 7.98 2.25
CA GLY A 325 -47.73 6.92 2.92
C GLY A 325 -47.96 7.18 4.42
N VAL A 326 -47.19 8.06 5.06
CA VAL A 326 -47.41 8.48 6.45
C VAL A 326 -48.45 9.60 6.56
N GLY A 327 -48.85 10.21 5.42
CA GLY A 327 -49.72 11.40 5.39
C GLY A 327 -51.12 11.22 4.78
N SER A 328 -51.47 10.08 4.18
CA SER A 328 -52.79 9.93 3.59
C SER A 328 -53.44 8.57 3.83
N TRP A 329 -54.30 8.49 4.77
CA TRP A 329 -55.47 7.61 4.76
C TRP A 329 -56.48 8.17 3.77
N GLY A 330 -56.14 8.19 2.49
CA GLY A 330 -56.98 8.70 1.41
C GLY A 330 -56.69 7.95 0.12
N THR A 331 -57.63 7.18 -0.34
CA THR A 331 -57.68 6.46 -1.61
C THR A 331 -57.59 7.42 -2.79
N ASP A 332 -56.43 7.52 -3.47
CA ASP A 332 -56.37 8.11 -4.81
C ASP A 332 -56.24 6.96 -5.83
N PRO A 333 -57.23 6.70 -6.66
CA PRO A 333 -57.24 5.62 -7.62
C PRO A 333 -56.55 5.95 -8.97
N ARG A 334 -55.63 6.88 -8.98
CA ARG A 334 -54.88 7.18 -10.23
C ARG A 334 -53.88 6.10 -10.56
N PRO A 335 -53.90 5.52 -11.77
CA PRO A 335 -52.89 4.58 -12.22
C PRO A 335 -51.51 5.24 -12.23
N PRO A 336 -50.42 4.52 -11.86
CA PRO A 336 -49.09 5.06 -11.89
C PRO A 336 -48.75 5.55 -13.28
N THR A 337 -48.25 6.80 -13.37
CA THR A 337 -47.70 7.33 -14.64
C THR A 337 -46.66 6.36 -15.21
N PRO A 338 -46.61 6.13 -16.54
CA PRO A 338 -45.66 5.24 -17.15
C PRO A 338 -44.22 5.60 -16.72
N ASP A 339 -43.47 4.62 -16.25
CA ASP A 339 -42.07 4.79 -15.84
C ASP A 339 -41.27 5.22 -17.09
N PRO A 340 -40.62 6.40 -17.10
CA PRO A 340 -39.85 6.88 -18.27
C PRO A 340 -38.63 6.00 -18.58
N CYS A 341 -38.34 4.99 -17.76
CA CYS A 341 -37.31 3.98 -18.02
C CYS A 341 -37.85 2.63 -18.51
N LEU A 342 -39.15 2.50 -18.70
CA LEU A 342 -39.74 1.33 -19.37
C LEU A 342 -39.99 1.71 -20.86
N PRO A 343 -39.55 0.91 -21.82
CA PRO A 343 -39.97 1.09 -23.17
C PRO A 343 -41.52 0.98 -23.24
N ASP A 344 -42.14 1.93 -23.91
CA ASP A 344 -43.57 1.95 -24.18
C ASP A 344 -43.97 0.60 -24.80
N PRO A 345 -44.91 -0.16 -24.21
CA PRO A 345 -45.39 -1.40 -24.81
C PRO A 345 -46.31 -1.08 -26.03
N ARG A 346 -45.79 -0.45 -27.03
CA ARG A 346 -46.53 -0.32 -28.29
C ARG A 346 -46.56 -1.69 -29.00
N PRO A 347 -47.70 -2.19 -29.41
CA PRO A 347 -47.79 -3.45 -30.12
C PRO A 347 -47.04 -3.27 -31.46
N LEU A 348 -46.15 -4.23 -31.74
CA LEU A 348 -45.61 -4.42 -33.07
C LEU A 348 -46.78 -4.58 -34.02
N SER A 349 -47.08 -3.54 -34.79
CA SER A 349 -48.04 -3.63 -35.88
C SER A 349 -47.48 -4.56 -36.94
N SER A 350 -48.28 -5.58 -37.22
CA SER A 350 -48.21 -6.58 -38.29
C SER A 350 -47.57 -6.15 -39.56
#